data_9c2bc33f469a9c33c204434eb7e7f462
#
_entry.id   9c2bc33f469a9c33c204434eb7e7f462
#
_cell.length_a   1.000
_cell.length_b   1.000
_cell.length_c   1.000
_cell.angle_alpha   90.00
_cell.angle_beta   90.00
_cell.angle_gamma   90.00
#
_symmetry.space_group_name_H-M   'P 1'
#
loop_
_entity.id
_entity.type
_entity.pdbx_description
1 polymer ?
#
loop_
_entity_poly.entity_id
_entity_poly.type
_entity_poly.pdbx_seq_one_letter_code
_entity_poly.pdbx_strand_id
1 'polypeptide(L)'
;MEIPVRDYSMIEYKFSKAFLTEKDLLKEIPVSRATFHRWQREWIANGNDPRDMGKILIKGSSIVYWDGQLWLKWFFNHKVNQKVKFDYEHQDKQRALVVVQNLKRK
;
A
#
# COMPACT_ATOMS: atom_id res chain seq x y z
N MET A 1 15.61 -19.43 10.88
CA MET A 1 14.42 -19.03 11.47
C MET A 1 13.41 -18.54 10.48
N GLU A 2 12.23 -18.95 10.66
CA GLU A 2 11.23 -18.54 9.78
C GLU A 2 10.42 -17.46 10.31
N ILE A 3 10.18 -16.45 9.53
CA ILE A 3 9.36 -15.36 9.95
C ILE A 3 8.07 -15.46 9.24
N PRO A 4 7.00 -15.58 9.95
CA PRO A 4 5.71 -15.71 9.29
C PRO A 4 5.42 -14.44 8.53
N VAL A 5 4.80 -14.57 7.42
CA VAL A 5 4.38 -13.43 6.65
C VAL A 5 3.26 -12.78 7.44
N ARG A 6 3.36 -11.50 7.69
CA ARG A 6 2.36 -10.83 8.45
C ARG A 6 1.09 -10.68 7.70
N ASP A 7 0.02 -10.72 8.44
CA ASP A 7 -1.29 -10.45 7.87
C ASP A 7 -1.53 -8.96 7.98
N TYR A 8 -1.20 -8.25 6.95
CA TYR A 8 -1.33 -6.82 6.97
C TYR A 8 -2.76 -6.33 6.90
N SER A 9 -3.69 -7.23 6.72
CA SER A 9 -5.08 -6.82 6.71
C SER A 9 -5.53 -6.34 8.07
N MET A 10 -4.78 -6.69 9.12
CA MET A 10 -5.12 -6.29 10.47
C MET A 10 -4.42 -5.01 10.90
N ILE A 11 -3.58 -4.45 10.06
CA ILE A 11 -2.88 -3.25 10.43
C ILE A 11 -3.81 -2.06 10.33
N GLU A 12 -3.75 -1.22 11.34
CA GLU A 12 -4.52 -0.01 11.36
C GLU A 12 -3.62 1.17 11.58
N TYR A 13 -3.85 2.20 10.81
CA TYR A 13 -3.17 3.46 10.99
C TYR A 13 -4.26 4.51 10.98
N LYS A 14 -4.23 5.44 11.93
CA LYS A 14 -5.24 6.45 11.99
C LYS A 14 -4.90 7.60 11.08
N PHE A 15 -5.57 7.67 9.96
CA PHE A 15 -5.38 8.79 9.06
C PHE A 15 -6.12 10.01 9.61
N SER A 16 -5.72 11.18 9.18
CA SER A 16 -6.27 12.41 9.70
C SER A 16 -7.74 12.60 9.38
N LYS A 17 -8.21 12.00 8.31
CA LYS A 17 -9.60 12.11 7.89
C LYS A 17 -10.07 10.81 7.30
N ALA A 18 -11.37 10.61 7.30
CA ALA A 18 -11.93 9.42 6.66
C ALA A 18 -11.82 9.50 5.14
N PHE A 19 -12.05 10.70 4.59
CA PHE A 19 -11.90 10.91 3.15
C PHE A 19 -10.75 11.87 2.93
N LEU A 20 -9.76 11.40 2.18
CA LEU A 20 -8.57 12.20 1.94
C LEU A 20 -8.48 12.58 0.48
N THR A 21 -8.08 13.81 0.20
CA THR A 21 -7.74 14.14 -1.18
C THR A 21 -6.39 13.49 -1.46
N GLU A 22 -6.00 13.44 -2.72
CA GLU A 22 -4.70 12.88 -3.06
C GLU A 22 -3.60 13.62 -2.32
N LYS A 23 -3.69 14.93 -2.26
CA LYS A 23 -2.69 15.73 -1.59
C LYS A 23 -2.59 15.36 -0.10
N ASP A 24 -3.72 15.19 0.54
CA ASP A 24 -3.72 14.83 1.95
C ASP A 24 -3.18 13.42 2.17
N LEU A 25 -3.56 12.50 1.31
CA LEU A 25 -3.07 11.13 1.41
C LEU A 25 -1.56 11.09 1.26
N LEU A 26 -1.04 11.83 0.27
CA LEU A 26 0.39 11.81 0.01
C LEU A 26 1.22 12.39 1.15
N LYS A 27 0.61 13.15 2.03
CA LYS A 27 1.34 13.65 3.18
C LYS A 27 1.55 12.57 4.22
N GLU A 28 0.73 11.55 4.20
CA GLU A 28 0.74 10.52 5.24
C GLU A 28 1.29 9.18 4.80
N ILE A 29 1.48 8.96 3.52
CA ILE A 29 1.99 7.68 3.04
C ILE A 29 3.44 7.83 2.60
N PRO A 30 4.20 6.73 2.65
CA PRO A 30 5.65 6.79 2.40
C PRO A 30 6.02 6.63 0.94
N VAL A 31 5.29 7.24 0.03
CA VAL A 31 5.64 7.15 -1.39
C VAL A 31 5.48 8.51 -2.03
N SER A 32 6.23 8.75 -3.08
CA SER A 32 6.18 10.01 -3.78
C SER A 32 4.94 10.04 -4.67
N ARG A 33 4.58 11.23 -5.09
CA ARG A 33 3.45 11.40 -5.98
C ARG A 33 3.67 10.65 -7.29
N ALA A 34 4.88 10.69 -7.81
CA ALA A 34 5.18 10.00 -9.07
C ALA A 34 4.98 8.50 -8.93
N THR A 35 5.43 7.93 -7.83
CA THR A 35 5.26 6.51 -7.59
C THR A 35 3.80 6.15 -7.38
N PHE A 36 3.08 6.99 -6.64
CA PHE A 36 1.66 6.78 -6.39
C PHE A 36 0.89 6.72 -7.72
N HIS A 37 1.16 7.67 -8.61
CA HIS A 37 0.48 7.71 -9.90
C HIS A 37 0.89 6.55 -10.80
N ARG A 38 2.16 6.17 -10.76
CA ARG A 38 2.62 5.05 -11.57
C ARG A 38 1.94 3.76 -11.14
N TRP A 39 1.84 3.52 -9.84
CA TRP A 39 1.21 2.32 -9.33
C TRP A 39 -0.27 2.27 -9.69
N GLN A 40 -0.94 3.42 -9.66
CA GLN A 40 -2.34 3.45 -10.05
C GLN A 40 -2.49 3.11 -11.53
N ARG A 41 -1.65 3.68 -12.36
CA ARG A 41 -1.71 3.38 -13.78
C ARG A 41 -1.45 1.91 -14.06
N GLU A 42 -0.47 1.34 -13.37
CA GLU A 42 -0.16 -0.08 -13.56
C GLU A 42 -1.31 -0.96 -13.11
N TRP A 43 -1.91 -0.62 -12.01
CA TRP A 43 -3.04 -1.38 -11.48
C TRP A 43 -4.19 -1.41 -12.49
N ILE A 44 -4.50 -0.27 -13.02
CA ILE A 44 -5.56 -0.15 -14.01
C ILE A 44 -5.19 -0.87 -15.30
N ALA A 45 -3.95 -0.72 -15.73
CA ALA A 45 -3.50 -1.36 -16.97
C ALA A 45 -3.54 -2.87 -16.89
N ASN A 46 -3.46 -3.42 -15.70
CA ASN A 46 -3.57 -4.85 -15.51
C ASN A 46 -4.99 -5.32 -15.32
N GLY A 47 -5.95 -4.45 -15.57
CA GLY A 47 -7.35 -4.83 -15.51
C GLY A 47 -7.98 -4.75 -14.14
N ASN A 48 -7.33 -4.09 -13.21
CA ASN A 48 -7.84 -4.02 -11.85
C ASN A 48 -8.57 -2.70 -11.60
N ASP A 49 -9.44 -2.72 -10.62
CA ASP A 49 -10.27 -1.57 -10.30
C ASP A 49 -9.52 -0.67 -9.32
N PRO A 50 -9.36 0.62 -9.63
CA PRO A 50 -8.66 1.52 -8.71
C PRO A 50 -9.39 1.71 -7.38
N ARG A 51 -10.67 1.36 -7.31
CA ARG A 51 -11.37 1.43 -6.04
C ARG A 51 -10.79 0.43 -5.04
N ASP A 52 -10.17 -0.63 -5.53
CA ASP A 52 -9.51 -1.59 -4.65
C ASP A 52 -8.29 -0.99 -3.98
N MET A 53 -7.76 0.09 -4.53
CA MET A 53 -6.65 0.81 -3.94
C MET A 53 -7.15 1.89 -2.98
N GLY A 54 -8.46 2.01 -2.80
CA GLY A 54 -9.01 3.01 -1.91
C GLY A 54 -9.56 4.25 -2.61
N LYS A 55 -9.59 4.26 -3.94
CA LYS A 55 -10.08 5.42 -4.66
C LYS A 55 -11.59 5.52 -4.50
N ILE A 56 -12.06 6.71 -4.17
CA ILE A 56 -13.48 6.94 -3.95
C ILE A 56 -14.00 7.92 -4.98
N LEU A 57 -14.97 7.46 -5.76
CA LEU A 57 -15.58 8.29 -6.77
C LEU A 57 -16.98 8.64 -6.28
N ILE A 58 -17.27 9.91 -6.20
CA ILE A 58 -18.56 10.37 -5.71
C ILE A 58 -19.39 10.83 -6.90
N LYS A 59 -20.56 10.26 -7.02
CA LYS A 59 -21.44 10.58 -8.11
C LYS A 59 -21.76 12.06 -8.09
N GLY A 60 -21.65 12.71 -9.23
CA GLY A 60 -21.95 14.10 -9.34
C GLY A 60 -20.84 15.04 -8.89
N SER A 61 -19.69 14.49 -8.56
CA SER A 61 -18.57 15.31 -8.13
C SER A 61 -17.36 15.00 -9.00
N SER A 62 -16.57 16.02 -9.29
CA SER A 62 -15.33 15.78 -10.01
C SER A 62 -14.17 15.55 -9.04
N ILE A 63 -14.43 15.68 -7.74
CA ILE A 63 -13.38 15.52 -6.76
C ILE A 63 -13.23 14.05 -6.44
N VAL A 64 -11.98 13.58 -6.43
CA VAL A 64 -11.66 12.21 -6.11
C VAL A 64 -11.12 12.19 -4.69
N TYR A 65 -11.63 11.27 -3.91
CA TYR A 65 -11.14 11.08 -2.55
C TYR A 65 -10.50 9.71 -2.43
N TRP A 66 -9.83 9.48 -1.33
CA TRP A 66 -9.16 8.22 -1.07
C TRP A 66 -9.44 7.75 0.33
N ASP A 67 -9.62 6.43 0.47
CA ASP A 67 -9.71 5.79 1.75
C ASP A 67 -8.30 5.37 2.10
N GLY A 68 -7.68 6.05 3.03
CA GLY A 68 -6.28 5.78 3.36
C GLY A 68 -6.07 4.37 3.88
N GLN A 69 -7.01 3.85 4.64
CA GLN A 69 -6.85 2.52 5.20
C GLN A 69 -6.88 1.44 4.12
N LEU A 70 -7.76 1.59 3.14
CA LEU A 70 -7.79 0.67 2.02
C LEU A 70 -6.52 0.77 1.19
N TRP A 71 -6.03 1.99 0.98
CA TRP A 71 -4.79 2.15 0.24
C TRP A 71 -3.64 1.48 0.98
N LEU A 72 -3.61 1.61 2.28
CA LEU A 72 -2.54 1.04 3.08
C LEU A 72 -2.58 -0.49 3.01
N LYS A 73 -3.77 -1.08 3.03
CA LYS A 73 -3.90 -2.52 2.88
C LYS A 73 -3.41 -2.96 1.52
N TRP A 74 -3.81 -2.23 0.48
CA TRP A 74 -3.36 -2.53 -0.87
C TRP A 74 -1.84 -2.47 -0.95
N PHE A 75 -1.27 -1.44 -0.36
CA PHE A 75 0.16 -1.23 -0.36
C PHE A 75 0.89 -2.40 0.28
N PHE A 76 0.46 -2.81 1.45
CA PHE A 76 1.12 -3.91 2.13
C PHE A 76 0.94 -5.23 1.39
N ASN A 77 -0.22 -5.44 0.82
CA ASN A 77 -0.47 -6.71 0.13
C ASN A 77 0.24 -6.83 -1.19
N HIS A 78 0.40 -5.73 -1.90
CA HIS A 78 0.92 -5.79 -3.25
C HIS A 78 2.33 -5.28 -3.42
N LYS A 79 2.80 -4.46 -2.50
CA LYS A 79 4.14 -3.91 -2.63
C LYS A 79 5.07 -4.35 -1.52
N VAL A 80 4.53 -4.57 -0.34
CA VAL A 80 5.35 -4.91 0.80
C VAL A 80 5.36 -6.40 1.06
N ASN A 81 4.18 -6.97 1.15
CA ASN A 81 4.07 -8.38 1.46
C ASN A 81 4.77 -9.26 0.43
N GLN A 82 4.65 -8.87 -0.83
CA GLN A 82 5.33 -9.58 -1.88
C GLN A 82 6.83 -9.53 -1.72
N LYS A 83 7.34 -8.39 -1.35
CA LYS A 83 8.76 -8.24 -1.20
C LYS A 83 9.29 -9.08 -0.05
N VAL A 84 8.56 -9.13 1.03
CA VAL A 84 8.94 -9.95 2.16
C VAL A 84 8.97 -11.40 1.76
N LYS A 85 7.97 -11.84 1.02
CA LYS A 85 7.89 -13.20 0.58
C LYS A 85 9.02 -13.53 -0.36
N PHE A 86 9.33 -12.63 -1.28
CA PHE A 86 10.40 -12.84 -2.22
C PHE A 86 11.74 -13.02 -1.50
N ASP A 87 12.04 -12.14 -0.58
CA ASP A 87 13.28 -12.21 0.13
C ASP A 87 13.37 -13.48 0.96
N TYR A 88 12.28 -13.87 1.54
CA TYR A 88 12.23 -15.04 2.34
C TYR A 88 12.61 -16.27 1.51
N GLU A 89 12.07 -16.36 0.33
CA GLU A 89 12.36 -17.48 -0.53
C GLU A 89 13.75 -17.46 -1.08
N HIS A 90 14.25 -16.29 -1.39
CA HIS A 90 15.55 -16.18 -1.99
C HIS A 90 16.70 -16.18 -1.02
N GLN A 91 16.47 -15.66 0.13
CA GLN A 91 17.55 -15.47 1.08
C GLN A 91 17.64 -16.54 2.10
N ASP A 92 17.05 -17.63 1.83
CA ASP A 92 17.11 -18.71 2.75
C ASP A 92 16.63 -18.30 4.09
N LYS A 93 15.73 -17.38 4.07
CA LYS A 93 15.05 -16.99 5.25
C LYS A 93 15.69 -16.06 6.17
N GLN A 94 16.93 -15.89 6.13
CA GLN A 94 17.49 -15.02 7.05
C GLN A 94 17.15 -13.62 6.78
N ARG A 95 16.91 -13.31 5.56
CA ARG A 95 16.70 -11.96 5.21
C ARG A 95 15.32 -11.45 5.35
N ALA A 96 14.37 -12.32 5.45
CA ALA A 96 12.99 -11.91 5.57
C ALA A 96 12.80 -10.97 6.71
N LEU A 97 13.41 -11.25 7.81
CA LEU A 97 13.27 -10.43 8.95
C LEU A 97 13.77 -9.04 8.71
N VAL A 98 14.86 -8.95 8.02
CA VAL A 98 15.45 -7.67 7.76
C VAL A 98 14.54 -6.84 6.90
N VAL A 99 13.95 -7.45 5.93
CA VAL A 99 13.06 -6.72 5.06
C VAL A 99 11.87 -6.19 5.80
N VAL A 100 11.30 -7.00 6.64
CA VAL A 100 10.18 -6.57 7.41
C VAL A 100 10.53 -5.40 8.26
N GLN A 101 11.69 -5.40 8.81
CA GLN A 101 12.08 -4.30 9.61
C GLN A 101 12.38 -3.12 8.83
N ASN A 102 12.78 -3.32 7.61
CA ASN A 102 13.10 -2.21 6.80
C ASN A 102 11.92 -1.45 6.40
N LEU A 103 10.78 -2.02 6.50
CA LEU A 103 9.63 -1.27 6.19
C LEU A 103 9.59 -0.17 7.05
N LYS A 104 10.09 -0.33 8.13
CA LYS A 104 10.09 0.73 8.93
C LYS A 104 11.36 1.23 8.80
N ARG A 105 12.21 0.58 8.27
CA ARG A 105 13.40 1.09 8.27
C ARG A 105 13.81 1.37 6.95
N LYS A 106 13.32 0.99 6.13
CA LYS A 106 13.83 1.24 5.04
C LYS A 106 13.45 1.89 4.46
#